data_1e09663faedef4eb936745b98b3ea5d1
#
_entry.id   1e09663faedef4eb936745b98b3ea5d1
#
_cell.length_a   1.000
_cell.length_b   1.000
_cell.length_c   1.000
_cell.angle_alpha   90.00
_cell.angle_beta   90.00
_cell.angle_gamma   90.00
#
_symmetry.space_group_name_H-M   'P 1'
#
loop_
_entity.id
_entity.type
_entity.pdbx_description
1 polymer ?
#
loop_
_entity_poly.entity_id
_entity_poly.type
_entity_poly.pdbx_seq_one_letter_code
_entity_poly.pdbx_strand_id
1 'polypeptide(L)'
;DIIMVAPKGPGSKVRETYLDNFGTPSIVAVEQDKTGNAWDRTLGIAKGIGSARAGLIKTTFKEEVETDWFGEQADLCGGSASMVVNAFETLVEAGYQPEIAYFEVLHELKLIVDMIQKYGINGMWRRVSETARYGGLTRGPMVMNNQTKEQMKKVLQEIQDGTFNKEWLNEYEKSGKNAFDKYMKQ
;
A
#
# COMPACT_ATOMS: atom_id res chain seq x y z
N ASP A 1 7.67 -0.10 -28.51
CA ASP A 1 6.66 -0.66 -27.61
C ASP A 1 6.72 0.07 -26.28
N ILE A 2 5.57 0.31 -25.66
CA ILE A 2 5.46 0.84 -24.30
C ILE A 2 4.74 -0.23 -23.49
N ILE A 3 5.44 -0.78 -22.49
CA ILE A 3 4.96 -1.88 -21.67
C ILE A 3 5.16 -1.56 -20.19
N MET A 4 4.38 -2.21 -19.34
CA MET A 4 4.50 -2.11 -17.89
C MET A 4 4.48 -3.49 -17.26
N VAL A 5 5.37 -3.70 -16.28
CA VAL A 5 5.36 -4.81 -15.34
C VAL A 5 5.53 -4.20 -13.95
N ALA A 6 4.46 -4.16 -13.17
CA ALA A 6 4.40 -3.52 -11.86
C ALA A 6 4.19 -4.57 -10.75
N PRO A 7 5.27 -5.06 -10.11
CA PRO A 7 5.15 -5.96 -8.96
C PRO A 7 4.42 -5.26 -7.80
N LYS A 8 3.47 -5.94 -7.19
CA LYS A 8 2.73 -5.40 -6.04
C LYS A 8 3.47 -5.66 -4.74
N GLY A 9 4.50 -4.86 -4.52
CA GLY A 9 5.34 -4.88 -3.34
C GLY A 9 6.63 -4.08 -3.50
N PRO A 10 7.25 -3.65 -2.40
CA PRO A 10 8.54 -2.93 -2.42
C PRO A 10 9.62 -3.75 -3.12
N GLY A 11 10.55 -3.08 -3.81
CA GLY A 11 11.61 -3.74 -4.59
C GLY A 11 12.46 -4.74 -3.79
N SER A 12 12.72 -4.48 -2.52
CA SER A 12 13.39 -5.42 -1.61
C SER A 12 12.60 -6.71 -1.45
N LYS A 13 11.27 -6.61 -1.28
CA LYS A 13 10.39 -7.78 -1.17
C LYS A 13 10.28 -8.57 -2.47
N VAL A 14 10.27 -7.89 -3.61
CA VAL A 14 10.33 -8.56 -4.92
C VAL A 14 11.59 -9.44 -5.02
N ARG A 15 12.73 -8.91 -4.53
CA ARG A 15 13.99 -9.66 -4.52
C ARG A 15 13.96 -10.83 -3.54
N GLU A 16 13.48 -10.64 -2.32
CA GLU A 16 13.34 -11.71 -1.33
C GLU A 16 12.47 -12.86 -1.86
N THR A 17 11.25 -12.56 -2.29
CA THR A 17 10.32 -13.59 -2.80
C THR A 17 10.84 -14.30 -4.05
N TYR A 18 11.64 -13.61 -4.87
CA TYR A 18 12.33 -14.24 -6.01
C TYR A 18 13.32 -15.30 -5.53
N LEU A 19 14.12 -15.00 -4.50
CA LEU A 19 15.11 -15.92 -3.93
C LEU A 19 14.44 -17.11 -3.23
N ASP A 20 13.27 -16.90 -2.63
CA ASP A 20 12.45 -17.94 -2.00
C ASP A 20 11.73 -18.84 -3.02
N ASN A 21 12.03 -18.70 -4.32
CA ASN A 21 11.36 -19.41 -5.41
C ASN A 21 9.83 -19.18 -5.50
N PHE A 22 9.31 -18.13 -4.88
CA PHE A 22 7.90 -17.81 -4.93
C PHE A 22 7.61 -16.73 -5.98
N GLY A 23 7.97 -15.48 -5.73
CA GLY A 23 7.71 -14.33 -6.58
C GLY A 23 6.64 -13.40 -5.99
N THR A 24 6.62 -12.16 -6.47
CA THR A 24 5.60 -11.15 -6.13
C THR A 24 4.63 -11.04 -7.29
N PRO A 25 3.29 -11.10 -7.07
CA PRO A 25 2.32 -10.87 -8.13
C PRO A 25 2.54 -9.53 -8.82
N SER A 26 2.33 -9.47 -10.13
CA SER A 26 2.47 -8.24 -10.90
C SER A 26 1.22 -7.91 -11.69
N ILE A 27 0.96 -6.61 -11.82
CA ILE A 27 0.03 -6.05 -12.78
C ILE A 27 0.82 -5.77 -14.07
N VAL A 28 0.26 -6.10 -15.22
CA VAL A 28 0.94 -6.00 -16.52
C VAL A 28 0.07 -5.27 -17.54
N ALA A 29 0.67 -4.39 -18.32
CA ALA A 29 -0.02 -3.64 -19.34
C ALA A 29 0.85 -3.40 -20.58
N VAL A 30 0.20 -3.24 -21.72
CA VAL A 30 0.79 -2.77 -22.98
C VAL A 30 0.02 -1.54 -23.41
N GLU A 31 0.69 -0.40 -23.46
CA GLU A 31 0.13 0.87 -23.96
C GLU A 31 0.33 1.01 -25.46
N GLN A 32 1.48 0.58 -25.97
CA GLN A 32 1.80 0.67 -27.38
C GLN A 32 2.56 -0.58 -27.84
N ASP A 33 2.06 -1.19 -28.90
CA ASP A 33 2.69 -2.35 -29.56
C ASP A 33 3.00 -2.02 -31.02
N LYS A 34 4.19 -1.44 -31.27
CA LYS A 34 4.67 -1.13 -32.61
C LYS A 34 5.30 -2.31 -33.32
N THR A 35 5.82 -3.27 -32.57
CA THR A 35 6.56 -4.41 -33.09
C THR A 35 5.70 -5.66 -33.27
N GLY A 36 4.50 -5.69 -32.70
CA GLY A 36 3.64 -6.88 -32.62
C GLY A 36 4.09 -7.90 -31.56
N ASN A 37 5.12 -7.56 -30.76
CA ASN A 37 5.71 -8.47 -29.76
C ASN A 37 5.69 -7.89 -28.33
N ALA A 38 4.92 -6.84 -28.08
CA ALA A 38 4.93 -6.16 -26.79
C ALA A 38 4.46 -7.09 -25.64
N TRP A 39 3.45 -7.91 -25.88
CA TRP A 39 2.99 -8.88 -24.87
C TRP A 39 4.02 -9.93 -24.53
N ASP A 40 4.70 -10.49 -25.53
CA ASP A 40 5.75 -11.49 -25.30
C ASP A 40 6.90 -10.91 -24.47
N ARG A 41 7.27 -9.66 -24.74
CA ARG A 41 8.27 -8.94 -23.95
C ARG A 41 7.81 -8.69 -22.51
N THR A 42 6.56 -8.24 -22.34
CA THR A 42 5.95 -8.02 -21.02
C THR A 42 5.96 -9.30 -20.19
N LEU A 43 5.49 -10.39 -20.76
CA LEU A 43 5.46 -11.69 -20.09
C LEU A 43 6.87 -12.25 -19.84
N GLY A 44 7.80 -12.02 -20.77
CA GLY A 44 9.20 -12.39 -20.61
C GLY A 44 9.86 -11.69 -19.40
N ILE A 45 9.65 -10.38 -19.25
CA ILE A 45 10.14 -9.62 -18.10
C ILE A 45 9.48 -10.10 -16.80
N ALA A 46 8.14 -10.23 -16.79
CA ALA A 46 7.41 -10.72 -15.61
C ALA A 46 7.87 -12.11 -15.17
N LYS A 47 8.17 -13.00 -16.12
CA LYS A 47 8.77 -14.31 -15.85
C LYS A 47 10.18 -14.16 -15.29
N GLY A 48 11.00 -13.29 -15.87
CA GLY A 48 12.39 -13.06 -15.45
C GLY A 48 12.54 -12.58 -14.01
N ILE A 49 11.61 -11.74 -13.54
CA ILE A 49 11.59 -11.24 -12.15
C ILE A 49 10.84 -12.17 -11.18
N GLY A 50 10.33 -13.32 -11.66
CA GLY A 50 9.64 -14.32 -10.84
C GLY A 50 8.15 -14.10 -10.65
N SER A 51 7.58 -12.98 -11.11
CA SER A 51 6.17 -12.63 -10.90
C SER A 51 5.19 -13.63 -11.50
N ALA A 52 5.56 -14.27 -12.61
CA ALA A 52 4.73 -15.29 -13.24
C ALA A 52 4.48 -16.54 -12.34
N ARG A 53 5.29 -16.75 -11.30
CA ARG A 53 5.08 -17.83 -10.32
C ARG A 53 3.94 -17.50 -9.35
N ALA A 54 3.77 -16.20 -9.03
CA ALA A 54 2.78 -15.75 -8.06
C ALA A 54 1.46 -15.31 -8.71
N GLY A 55 1.52 -14.81 -9.95
CA GLY A 55 0.35 -14.41 -10.72
C GLY A 55 0.54 -13.10 -11.46
N LEU A 56 -0.14 -12.96 -12.60
CA LEU A 56 -0.15 -11.76 -13.44
C LEU A 56 -1.58 -11.33 -13.68
N ILE A 57 -1.85 -10.04 -13.53
CA ILE A 57 -3.16 -9.43 -13.80
C ILE A 57 -2.99 -8.39 -14.91
N LYS A 58 -3.74 -8.55 -15.99
CA LYS A 58 -3.76 -7.59 -17.10
C LYS A 58 -4.59 -6.36 -16.71
N THR A 59 -4.05 -5.17 -17.00
CA THR A 59 -4.69 -3.89 -16.76
C THR A 59 -4.31 -2.85 -17.82
N THR A 60 -4.53 -1.56 -17.53
CA THR A 60 -4.07 -0.40 -18.27
C THR A 60 -3.08 0.43 -17.47
N PHE A 61 -2.28 1.26 -18.12
CA PHE A 61 -1.39 2.20 -17.42
C PHE A 61 -2.17 3.12 -16.49
N LYS A 62 -3.32 3.64 -16.95
CA LYS A 62 -4.17 4.50 -16.14
C LYS A 62 -4.64 3.83 -14.86
N GLU A 63 -5.21 2.64 -14.98
CA GLU A 63 -5.76 1.91 -13.83
C GLU A 63 -4.65 1.57 -12.81
N GLU A 64 -3.48 1.14 -13.29
CA GLU A 64 -2.36 0.83 -12.42
C GLU A 64 -1.88 2.05 -11.66
N VAL A 65 -1.55 3.14 -12.37
CA VAL A 65 -1.00 4.37 -11.74
C VAL A 65 -1.99 4.96 -10.74
N GLU A 66 -3.26 5.08 -11.09
CA GLU A 66 -4.27 5.66 -10.19
C GLU A 66 -4.49 4.81 -8.93
N THR A 67 -4.54 3.50 -9.08
CA THR A 67 -4.77 2.60 -7.95
C THR A 67 -3.53 2.40 -7.07
N ASP A 68 -2.34 2.39 -7.66
CA ASP A 68 -1.07 2.27 -6.93
C ASP A 68 -0.81 3.52 -6.08
N TRP A 69 -0.89 4.70 -6.66
CA TRP A 69 -0.73 5.96 -5.93
C TRP A 69 -1.79 6.14 -4.85
N PHE A 70 -3.04 5.76 -5.13
CA PHE A 70 -4.09 5.78 -4.11
C PHE A 70 -3.77 4.83 -2.95
N GLY A 71 -3.36 3.60 -3.26
CA GLY A 71 -2.99 2.60 -2.26
C GLY A 71 -1.85 3.07 -1.35
N GLU A 72 -0.79 3.64 -1.94
CA GLU A 72 0.35 4.17 -1.20
C GLU A 72 -0.03 5.32 -0.27
N GLN A 73 -0.86 6.25 -0.73
CA GLN A 73 -1.22 7.45 0.02
C GLN A 73 -2.30 7.19 1.07
N ALA A 74 -3.37 6.50 0.68
CA ALA A 74 -4.56 6.38 1.52
C ALA A 74 -4.52 5.18 2.49
N ASP A 75 -3.73 4.14 2.19
CA ASP A 75 -3.74 2.90 2.95
C ASP A 75 -2.34 2.39 3.29
N LEU A 76 -1.56 1.93 2.30
CA LEU A 76 -0.36 1.12 2.50
C LEU A 76 0.77 1.84 3.25
N CYS A 77 1.06 3.09 2.90
CA CYS A 77 2.13 3.87 3.50
C CYS A 77 1.56 5.02 4.33
N GLY A 78 0.87 5.97 3.71
CA GLY A 78 0.38 7.17 4.39
C GLY A 78 -0.67 6.87 5.46
N GLY A 79 -1.75 6.19 5.10
CA GLY A 79 -2.85 5.88 6.01
C GLY A 79 -2.43 5.00 7.17
N SER A 80 -1.72 3.90 6.89
CA SER A 80 -1.26 2.96 7.92
C SER A 80 -0.25 3.59 8.88
N ALA A 81 0.73 4.35 8.35
CA ALA A 81 1.70 5.02 9.21
C ALA A 81 1.03 6.05 10.13
N SER A 82 0.13 6.89 9.60
CA SER A 82 -0.60 7.87 10.39
C SER A 82 -1.48 7.22 11.46
N MET A 83 -2.13 6.11 11.14
CA MET A 83 -2.94 5.37 12.10
C MET A 83 -2.10 4.82 13.24
N VAL A 84 -0.93 4.25 12.97
CA VAL A 84 0.00 3.74 13.98
C VAL A 84 0.49 4.86 14.88
N VAL A 85 0.93 5.99 14.30
CA VAL A 85 1.40 7.15 15.06
C VAL A 85 0.30 7.68 15.99
N ASN A 86 -0.90 7.93 15.46
CA ASN A 86 -2.02 8.43 16.26
C ASN A 86 -2.40 7.47 17.40
N ALA A 87 -2.39 6.17 17.15
CA ALA A 87 -2.69 5.17 18.17
C ALA A 87 -1.61 5.13 19.26
N PHE A 88 -0.32 5.19 18.85
CA PHE A 88 0.81 5.24 19.78
C PHE A 88 0.76 6.49 20.67
N GLU A 89 0.63 7.67 20.07
CA GLU A 89 0.56 8.94 20.80
C GLU A 89 -0.62 8.96 21.77
N THR A 90 -1.79 8.48 21.35
CA THR A 90 -2.98 8.39 22.23
C THR A 90 -2.70 7.59 23.48
N LEU A 91 -1.99 6.47 23.39
CA LEU A 91 -1.64 5.65 24.55
C LEU A 91 -0.59 6.33 25.43
N VAL A 92 0.44 6.91 24.84
CA VAL A 92 1.51 7.59 25.60
C VAL A 92 0.98 8.83 26.32
N GLU A 93 0.15 9.65 25.65
CA GLU A 93 -0.51 10.80 26.26
C GLU A 93 -1.45 10.42 27.41
N ALA A 94 -2.05 9.24 27.36
CA ALA A 94 -2.85 8.68 28.45
C ALA A 94 -2.00 8.13 29.62
N GLY A 95 -0.65 8.19 29.51
CA GLY A 95 0.29 7.80 30.55
C GLY A 95 0.75 6.36 30.51
N TYR A 96 0.48 5.63 29.43
CA TYR A 96 1.01 4.27 29.27
C TYR A 96 2.49 4.30 28.86
N GLN A 97 3.20 3.21 29.14
CA GLN A 97 4.61 3.06 28.80
C GLN A 97 4.79 3.00 27.29
N PRO A 98 5.72 3.78 26.68
CA PRO A 98 5.94 3.78 25.22
C PRO A 98 6.27 2.40 24.66
N GLU A 99 7.00 1.58 25.39
CA GLU A 99 7.35 0.23 24.98
C GLU A 99 6.10 -0.66 24.86
N ILE A 100 5.16 -0.55 25.79
CA ILE A 100 3.89 -1.27 25.73
C ILE A 100 3.07 -0.77 24.54
N ALA A 101 2.94 0.56 24.39
CA ALA A 101 2.24 1.15 23.24
C ALA A 101 2.82 0.66 21.91
N TYR A 102 4.14 0.61 21.77
CA TYR A 102 4.80 0.10 20.56
C TYR A 102 4.41 -1.36 20.23
N PHE A 103 4.45 -2.25 21.23
CA PHE A 103 4.11 -3.66 20.99
C PHE A 103 2.64 -3.84 20.63
N GLU A 104 1.74 -3.11 21.29
CA GLU A 104 0.30 -3.23 21.10
C GLU A 104 -0.18 -2.66 19.73
N VAL A 105 0.35 -1.49 19.33
CA VAL A 105 -0.19 -0.80 18.12
C VAL A 105 0.64 -1.05 16.85
N LEU A 106 1.91 -1.47 16.96
CA LEU A 106 2.76 -1.67 15.79
C LEU A 106 3.24 -3.11 15.65
N HIS A 107 3.87 -3.68 16.67
CA HIS A 107 4.42 -5.04 16.55
C HIS A 107 3.32 -6.07 16.26
N GLU A 108 2.22 -6.01 16.99
CA GLU A 108 1.11 -6.96 16.81
C GLU A 108 0.32 -6.71 15.52
N LEU A 109 0.29 -5.48 15.01
CA LEU A 109 -0.41 -5.14 13.76
C LEU A 109 0.00 -6.04 12.60
N LYS A 110 1.30 -6.36 12.49
CA LYS A 110 1.79 -7.27 11.46
C LYS A 110 1.10 -8.64 11.51
N LEU A 111 0.90 -9.18 12.70
CA LEU A 111 0.27 -10.50 12.88
C LEU A 111 -1.21 -10.47 12.47
N ILE A 112 -1.89 -9.37 12.74
CA ILE A 112 -3.28 -9.15 12.30
C ILE A 112 -3.35 -9.02 10.77
N VAL A 113 -2.43 -8.25 10.17
CA VAL A 113 -2.35 -8.10 8.70
C VAL A 113 -2.06 -9.44 8.02
N ASP A 114 -1.15 -10.25 8.56
CA ASP A 114 -0.86 -11.60 8.07
C ASP A 114 -2.13 -12.49 8.10
N MET A 115 -2.95 -12.38 9.17
CA MET A 115 -4.23 -13.09 9.25
C MET A 115 -5.26 -12.59 8.22
N ILE A 116 -5.32 -11.28 7.99
CA ILE A 116 -6.21 -10.70 6.96
C ILE A 116 -5.79 -11.19 5.59
N GLN A 117 -4.51 -11.18 5.27
CA GLN A 117 -3.99 -11.65 4.00
C GLN A 117 -4.30 -13.13 3.77
N LYS A 118 -4.12 -13.95 4.80
CA LYS A 118 -4.28 -15.41 4.69
C LYS A 118 -5.74 -15.86 4.68
N TYR A 119 -6.60 -15.22 5.44
CA TYR A 119 -7.96 -15.69 5.73
C TYR A 119 -9.07 -14.71 5.34
N GLY A 120 -8.71 -13.51 4.83
CA GLY A 120 -9.62 -12.41 4.63
C GLY A 120 -10.09 -11.75 5.93
N ILE A 121 -10.71 -10.58 5.83
CA ILE A 121 -11.20 -9.81 6.98
C ILE A 121 -12.15 -10.64 7.88
N ASN A 122 -13.11 -11.32 7.29
CA ASN A 122 -14.03 -12.19 8.04
C ASN A 122 -13.33 -13.38 8.70
N GLY A 123 -12.29 -13.91 8.04
CA GLY A 123 -11.49 -14.99 8.59
C GLY A 123 -10.62 -14.56 9.77
N MET A 124 -10.09 -13.35 9.75
CA MET A 124 -9.40 -12.72 10.86
C MET A 124 -10.36 -12.54 12.05
N TRP A 125 -11.55 -11.96 11.84
CA TRP A 125 -12.56 -11.78 12.92
C TRP A 125 -12.96 -13.07 13.63
N ARG A 126 -12.93 -14.19 12.94
CA ARG A 126 -13.22 -15.51 13.54
C ARG A 126 -12.08 -16.09 14.36
N ARG A 127 -10.88 -15.51 14.31
CA ARG A 127 -9.63 -16.02 14.92
C ARG A 127 -9.08 -15.16 16.05
N VAL A 128 -9.61 -13.96 16.21
CA VAL A 128 -9.28 -13.09 17.34
C VAL A 128 -10.23 -13.39 18.52
N SER A 129 -9.89 -12.90 19.71
CA SER A 129 -10.73 -13.05 20.92
C SER A 129 -12.11 -12.42 20.73
N GLU A 130 -13.07 -12.83 21.54
CA GLU A 130 -14.44 -12.26 21.52
C GLU A 130 -14.42 -10.76 21.85
N THR A 131 -13.56 -10.36 22.78
CA THR A 131 -13.39 -8.95 23.16
C THR A 131 -12.83 -8.13 22.01
N ALA A 132 -11.78 -8.62 21.34
CA ALA A 132 -11.19 -7.97 20.18
C ALA A 132 -12.19 -7.87 19.02
N ARG A 133 -12.96 -8.93 18.78
CA ARG A 133 -14.02 -8.95 17.76
C ARG A 133 -15.11 -7.93 18.05
N TYR A 134 -15.65 -7.95 19.25
CA TYR A 134 -16.71 -7.01 19.65
C TYR A 134 -16.20 -5.56 19.60
N GLY A 135 -15.06 -5.29 20.22
CA GLY A 135 -14.44 -3.97 20.23
C GLY A 135 -14.15 -3.46 18.82
N GLY A 136 -13.49 -4.27 18.01
CA GLY A 136 -13.13 -3.91 16.64
C GLY A 136 -14.36 -3.61 15.76
N LEU A 137 -15.36 -4.48 15.77
CA LEU A 137 -16.57 -4.28 14.97
C LEU A 137 -17.43 -3.10 15.41
N THR A 138 -17.41 -2.74 16.69
CA THR A 138 -18.21 -1.63 17.23
C THR A 138 -17.47 -0.30 17.29
N ARG A 139 -16.14 -0.29 17.46
CA ARG A 139 -15.31 0.93 17.57
C ARG A 139 -14.54 1.25 16.30
N GLY A 140 -14.21 0.25 15.49
CA GLY A 140 -13.55 0.48 14.19
C GLY A 140 -14.26 1.53 13.34
N PRO A 141 -15.60 1.49 13.16
CA PRO A 141 -16.34 2.52 12.41
C PRO A 141 -16.32 3.92 13.04
N MET A 142 -15.94 4.07 14.31
CA MET A 142 -15.75 5.39 14.93
C MET A 142 -14.43 6.03 14.51
N VAL A 143 -13.39 5.21 14.35
CA VAL A 143 -12.04 5.63 13.92
C VAL A 143 -12.00 5.81 12.41
N MET A 144 -12.39 4.79 11.67
CA MET A 144 -12.44 4.79 10.19
C MET A 144 -13.90 4.99 9.74
N ASN A 145 -14.36 6.22 9.82
CA ASN A 145 -15.76 6.62 9.59
C ASN A 145 -16.00 7.18 8.17
N ASN A 146 -17.20 7.67 7.92
CA ASN A 146 -17.55 8.25 6.62
C ASN A 146 -16.71 9.48 6.26
N GLN A 147 -16.27 10.28 7.24
CA GLN A 147 -15.40 11.42 7.00
C GLN A 147 -14.03 10.97 6.47
N THR A 148 -13.46 9.91 7.07
CA THR A 148 -12.23 9.29 6.56
C THR A 148 -12.40 8.83 5.11
N LYS A 149 -13.53 8.18 4.79
CA LYS A 149 -13.83 7.77 3.42
C LYS A 149 -13.95 8.94 2.44
N GLU A 150 -14.52 10.05 2.84
CA GLU A 150 -14.58 11.27 2.00
C GLU A 150 -13.17 11.86 1.75
N GLN A 151 -12.27 11.82 2.73
CA GLN A 151 -10.87 12.20 2.51
C GLN A 151 -10.17 11.26 1.51
N MET A 152 -10.39 9.95 1.61
CA MET A 152 -9.88 8.98 0.63
C MET A 152 -10.38 9.27 -0.80
N LYS A 153 -11.65 9.64 -0.96
CA LYS A 153 -12.20 10.04 -2.27
C LYS A 153 -11.51 11.30 -2.81
N LYS A 154 -11.21 12.26 -1.94
CA LYS A 154 -10.49 13.48 -2.34
C LYS A 154 -9.07 13.15 -2.80
N VAL A 155 -8.35 12.31 -2.07
CA VAL A 155 -7.02 11.82 -2.48
C VAL A 155 -7.09 11.17 -3.87
N LEU A 156 -8.05 10.28 -4.10
CA LEU A 156 -8.23 9.66 -5.41
C LEU A 156 -8.53 10.68 -6.51
N GLN A 157 -9.37 11.68 -6.24
CA GLN A 157 -9.70 12.74 -7.19
C GLN A 157 -8.45 13.56 -7.57
N GLU A 158 -7.61 13.93 -6.60
CA GLU A 158 -6.37 14.69 -6.83
C GLU A 158 -5.33 13.90 -7.65
N ILE A 159 -5.35 12.58 -7.56
CA ILE A 159 -4.58 11.69 -8.43
C ILE A 159 -5.15 11.71 -9.85
N GLN A 160 -6.46 11.53 -9.99
CA GLN A 160 -7.13 11.40 -11.29
C GLN A 160 -7.12 12.70 -12.12
N ASP A 161 -7.20 13.85 -11.47
CA ASP A 161 -7.17 15.16 -12.15
C ASP A 161 -5.74 15.71 -12.35
N GLY A 162 -4.72 14.99 -11.82
CA GLY A 162 -3.31 15.34 -11.95
C GLY A 162 -2.83 16.41 -10.97
N THR A 163 -3.63 16.83 -10.00
CA THR A 163 -3.25 17.81 -8.97
C THR A 163 -2.07 17.29 -8.17
N PHE A 164 -2.13 16.06 -7.67
CA PHE A 164 -1.02 15.44 -6.93
C PHE A 164 0.26 15.37 -7.76
N ASN A 165 0.18 14.97 -9.03
CA ASN A 165 1.36 14.89 -9.90
C ASN A 165 2.03 16.25 -10.10
N LYS A 166 1.24 17.32 -10.31
CA LYS A 166 1.76 18.69 -10.44
C LYS A 166 2.42 19.17 -9.15
N GLU A 167 1.81 18.88 -8.01
CA GLU A 167 2.36 19.22 -6.70
C GLU A 167 3.71 18.54 -6.48
N TRP A 168 3.78 17.23 -6.72
CA TRP A 168 5.00 16.43 -6.59
C TRP A 168 6.13 16.93 -7.49
N LEU A 169 5.86 17.17 -8.78
CA LEU A 169 6.84 17.66 -9.71
C LEU A 169 7.35 19.06 -9.32
N ASN A 170 6.46 19.96 -8.93
CA ASN A 170 6.84 21.31 -8.46
C ASN A 170 7.72 21.27 -7.19
N GLU A 171 7.42 20.37 -6.24
CA GLU A 171 8.23 20.21 -5.04
C GLU A 171 9.60 19.63 -5.39
N TYR A 172 9.66 18.63 -6.26
CA TYR A 172 10.92 18.03 -6.69
C TYR A 172 11.80 19.01 -7.48
N GLU A 173 11.21 19.83 -8.36
CA GLU A 173 11.93 20.87 -9.10
C GLU A 173 12.55 21.93 -8.18
N LYS A 174 11.87 22.31 -7.08
CA LYS A 174 12.34 23.29 -6.12
C LYS A 174 13.41 22.75 -5.17
N SER A 175 13.25 21.54 -4.69
CA SER A 175 14.02 20.98 -3.55
C SER A 175 14.89 19.80 -3.94
N GLY A 176 14.70 19.22 -5.14
CA GLY A 176 15.43 18.04 -5.61
C GLY A 176 15.32 16.87 -4.63
N LYS A 177 16.44 16.21 -4.35
CA LYS A 177 16.49 15.08 -3.41
C LYS A 177 16.11 15.44 -1.96
N ASN A 178 16.12 16.72 -1.61
CA ASN A 178 15.81 17.22 -0.28
C ASN A 178 14.30 17.52 -0.10
N ALA A 179 13.47 17.24 -1.11
CA ALA A 179 12.03 17.48 -1.07
C ALA A 179 11.34 16.86 0.15
N PHE A 180 11.85 15.73 0.64
CA PHE A 180 11.31 14.99 1.78
C PHE A 180 11.81 15.44 3.14
N ASP A 181 12.94 16.18 3.22
CA ASP A 181 13.62 16.48 4.50
C ASP A 181 12.71 17.22 5.50
N LYS A 182 11.79 18.03 5.00
CA LYS A 182 10.83 18.76 5.84
C LYS A 182 9.74 17.85 6.44
N TYR A 183 9.39 16.78 5.74
CA TYR A 183 8.37 15.82 6.19
C TYR A 183 8.94 14.72 7.07
N MET A 184 10.20 14.32 6.83
CA MET A 184 10.87 13.26 7.60
C MET A 184 11.31 13.70 8.99
N LYS A 185 11.15 14.99 9.35
CA LYS A 185 11.48 15.56 10.67
C LYS A 185 10.27 15.63 11.61
N GLN A 186 9.12 15.17 11.14
CA GLN A 186 7.92 15.03 11.96
C GLN A 186 7.97 13.65 12.68
#